data_47c93b9c2f05410473cf0cb947aca560
#
_entry.id   47c93b9c2f05410473cf0cb947aca560
#
_cell.length_a   1.000
_cell.length_b   1.000
_cell.length_c   1.000
_cell.angle_alpha   90.00
_cell.angle_beta   90.00
_cell.angle_gamma   90.00
#
_symmetry.space_group_name_H-M   'P 1'
#
loop_
_entity.id
_entity.type
_entity.pdbx_description
1 polymer ?
#
loop_
_entity_poly.entity_id
_entity_poly.type
_entity_poly.pdbx_seq_one_letter_code
_entity_poly.pdbx_strand_id
1 'polypeptide(L)'
;MAYLVVGIYARVTGNGGFSPSGLLVYFLTMGLGGLGFADDFIKLFKKRNLGLNKTAKLVGQLAVALIFGILALQFPDAHGLTPASTNLSFVRDFDTFDIAVGGAIIGTIVFLVFLYLLIAAWSNAVNLTDGLDGLAAGTTAMVMGAYALISFWQFRNSCAVSPAAGCYEVRDPLDLAVLAAAGLGGCLGFLWWNAAPAKIFMGDTGSLALGGLVAGLSVTTRTELLMIIIGAIFVIETVSVVIQIIVFRSTGKRFFRMAPIHHHFENGGWAETAVVTRFWLLSAMAAIAGVCIFYGDWLSAVGFSS
;
A
#
# COMPACT_ATOMS: atom_id res chain seq x y z
N MET A 1 13.61 -2.42 9.63
CA MET A 1 14.39 -2.94 10.79
C MET A 1 13.49 -3.68 11.80
N ALA A 2 12.39 -3.07 12.32
CA ALA A 2 11.52 -3.72 13.32
C ALA A 2 11.03 -5.12 12.87
N TYR A 3 10.54 -5.27 11.66
CA TYR A 3 10.14 -6.57 11.10
C TYR A 3 11.28 -7.61 11.14
N LEU A 4 12.49 -7.22 10.76
CA LEU A 4 13.64 -8.14 10.79
C LEU A 4 14.01 -8.56 12.22
N VAL A 5 13.96 -7.62 13.18
CA VAL A 5 14.22 -7.92 14.59
C VAL A 5 13.21 -8.93 15.15
N VAL A 6 11.92 -8.70 14.89
CA VAL A 6 10.84 -9.61 15.31
C VAL A 6 10.98 -10.99 14.66
N GLY A 7 11.25 -11.05 13.36
CA GLY A 7 11.42 -12.33 12.65
C GLY A 7 12.65 -13.13 13.14
N ILE A 8 13.77 -12.45 13.40
CA ILE A 8 14.96 -13.09 13.99
C ILE A 8 14.64 -13.60 15.41
N TYR A 9 14.00 -12.78 16.22
CA TYR A 9 13.61 -13.17 17.58
C TYR A 9 12.70 -14.40 17.57
N ALA A 10 11.65 -14.40 16.73
CA ALA A 10 10.74 -15.52 16.58
C ALA A 10 11.48 -16.81 16.16
N ARG A 11 12.44 -16.70 15.23
CA ARG A 11 13.25 -17.84 14.77
C ARG A 11 14.15 -18.38 15.90
N VAL A 12 14.79 -17.50 16.67
CA VAL A 12 15.68 -17.90 17.77
C VAL A 12 14.90 -18.56 18.92
N THR A 13 13.67 -18.09 19.17
CA THR A 13 12.80 -18.64 20.25
C THR A 13 11.99 -19.86 19.81
N GLY A 14 12.13 -20.32 18.55
CA GLY A 14 11.41 -21.49 18.03
C GLY A 14 9.91 -21.24 17.74
N ASN A 15 9.48 -19.98 17.74
CA ASN A 15 8.09 -19.57 17.52
C ASN A 15 7.79 -19.23 16.04
N GLY A 16 8.51 -19.84 15.09
CA GLY A 16 8.38 -19.55 13.68
C GLY A 16 9.53 -18.66 13.16
N GLY A 17 9.25 -17.76 12.22
CA GLY A 17 10.25 -16.90 11.61
C GLY A 17 9.65 -16.11 10.44
N PHE A 18 10.47 -15.78 9.48
CA PHE A 18 10.03 -15.09 8.28
C PHE A 18 9.17 -15.99 7.40
N SER A 19 8.04 -15.47 6.95
CA SER A 19 7.17 -16.13 5.97
C SER A 19 7.47 -15.66 4.54
N PRO A 20 7.10 -16.46 3.52
CA PRO A 20 7.20 -16.03 2.13
C PRO A 20 6.39 -14.76 1.84
N SER A 21 5.16 -14.64 2.34
CA SER A 21 4.32 -13.46 2.15
C SER A 21 4.97 -12.20 2.74
N GLY A 22 5.42 -12.27 3.99
CA GLY A 22 6.06 -11.14 4.66
C GLY A 22 7.39 -10.75 3.99
N LEU A 23 8.22 -11.72 3.60
CA LEU A 23 9.48 -11.45 2.88
C LEU A 23 9.25 -10.81 1.52
N LEU A 24 8.21 -11.23 0.78
CA LEU A 24 7.87 -10.65 -0.52
C LEU A 24 7.39 -9.20 -0.39
N VAL A 25 6.52 -8.90 0.58
CA VAL A 25 6.10 -7.53 0.84
C VAL A 25 7.26 -6.67 1.32
N TYR A 26 8.16 -7.23 2.16
CA TYR A 26 9.38 -6.54 2.56
C TYR A 26 10.31 -6.28 1.36
N PHE A 27 10.49 -7.26 0.46
CA PHE A 27 11.23 -7.10 -0.79
C PHE A 27 10.64 -6.00 -1.66
N LEU A 28 9.32 -5.96 -1.85
CA LEU A 28 8.64 -4.92 -2.63
C LEU A 28 8.90 -3.53 -2.03
N THR A 29 8.76 -3.41 -0.71
CA THR A 29 9.02 -2.17 0.05
C THR A 29 10.47 -1.69 -0.14
N MET A 30 11.44 -2.59 0.05
CA MET A 30 12.86 -2.25 -0.07
C MET A 30 13.29 -2.02 -1.52
N GLY A 31 12.72 -2.74 -2.47
CA GLY A 31 13.00 -2.58 -3.89
C GLY A 31 12.55 -1.22 -4.43
N LEU A 32 11.33 -0.80 -4.08
CA LEU A 32 10.82 0.51 -4.45
C LEU A 32 11.52 1.63 -3.67
N GLY A 33 11.83 1.41 -2.39
CA GLY A 33 12.65 2.33 -1.61
C GLY A 33 14.05 2.50 -2.18
N GLY A 34 14.68 1.42 -2.65
CA GLY A 34 15.98 1.47 -3.35
C GLY A 34 15.92 2.25 -4.66
N LEU A 35 14.81 2.12 -5.41
CA LEU A 35 14.58 2.91 -6.61
C LEU A 35 14.44 4.41 -6.28
N GLY A 36 13.68 4.73 -5.23
CA GLY A 36 13.54 6.10 -4.72
C GLY A 36 14.86 6.65 -4.21
N PHE A 37 15.64 5.84 -3.49
CA PHE A 37 16.97 6.21 -3.03
C PHE A 37 17.91 6.54 -4.21
N ALA A 38 17.88 5.75 -5.28
CA ALA A 38 18.67 6.04 -6.48
C ALA A 38 18.26 7.37 -7.12
N ASP A 39 16.96 7.69 -7.14
CA ASP A 39 16.45 8.96 -7.63
C ASP A 39 16.95 10.15 -6.79
N ASP A 40 16.76 10.06 -5.47
CA ASP A 40 17.19 11.10 -4.51
C ASP A 40 18.72 11.27 -4.49
N PHE A 41 19.46 10.16 -4.52
CA PHE A 41 20.92 10.19 -4.59
C PHE A 41 21.44 10.89 -5.83
N ILE A 42 20.82 10.64 -7.00
CA ILE A 42 21.20 11.33 -8.26
C ILE A 42 20.93 12.82 -8.16
N LYS A 43 19.78 13.24 -7.57
CA LYS A 43 19.44 14.66 -7.35
C LYS A 43 20.51 15.36 -6.51
N LEU A 44 20.86 14.74 -5.38
CA LEU A 44 21.84 15.28 -4.43
C LEU A 44 23.26 15.30 -5.00
N PHE A 45 23.72 14.17 -5.56
CA PHE A 45 25.09 14.02 -6.06
C PHE A 45 25.36 14.90 -7.28
N LYS A 46 24.40 14.99 -8.21
CA LYS A 46 24.54 15.84 -9.41
C LYS A 46 24.10 17.28 -9.17
N LYS A 47 23.67 17.64 -7.95
CA LYS A 47 23.20 18.98 -7.57
C LYS A 47 22.20 19.57 -8.56
N ARG A 48 21.24 18.77 -8.99
CA ARG A 48 20.20 19.16 -9.95
C ARG A 48 18.84 18.62 -9.51
N ASN A 49 17.75 19.33 -9.89
CA ASN A 49 16.39 18.97 -9.54
C ASN A 49 15.84 17.75 -10.30
N LEU A 50 16.58 17.23 -11.30
CA LEU A 50 16.18 16.06 -12.09
C LEU A 50 16.96 14.84 -11.61
N GLY A 51 16.26 13.90 -10.98
CA GLY A 51 16.74 12.57 -10.62
C GLY A 51 16.77 11.60 -11.80
N LEU A 52 16.21 10.40 -11.61
CA LEU A 52 15.97 9.43 -12.67
C LEU A 52 14.97 10.01 -13.69
N ASN A 53 15.17 9.71 -14.98
CA ASN A 53 14.17 10.04 -15.98
C ASN A 53 12.89 9.19 -15.75
N LYS A 54 11.74 9.68 -16.25
CA LYS A 54 10.44 9.02 -16.08
C LYS A 54 10.46 7.55 -16.52
N THR A 55 11.13 7.29 -17.65
CA THR A 55 11.22 5.92 -18.20
C THR A 55 12.04 5.00 -17.29
N ALA A 56 13.18 5.46 -16.77
CA ALA A 56 13.99 4.67 -15.84
C ALA A 56 13.24 4.36 -14.55
N LYS A 57 12.46 5.32 -14.02
CA LYS A 57 11.61 5.12 -12.83
C LYS A 57 10.54 4.07 -13.11
N LEU A 58 9.82 4.16 -14.23
CA LEU A 58 8.80 3.18 -14.63
C LEU A 58 9.38 1.80 -14.89
N VAL A 59 10.53 1.69 -15.56
CA VAL A 59 11.23 0.41 -15.80
C VAL A 59 11.70 -0.20 -14.48
N GLY A 60 12.22 0.60 -13.55
CA GLY A 60 12.60 0.14 -12.22
C GLY A 60 11.40 -0.39 -11.43
N GLN A 61 10.28 0.34 -11.42
CA GLN A 61 9.03 -0.12 -10.81
C GLN A 61 8.53 -1.42 -11.47
N LEU A 62 8.58 -1.52 -12.81
CA LEU A 62 8.19 -2.72 -13.55
C LEU A 62 9.06 -3.92 -13.13
N ALA A 63 10.38 -3.76 -13.07
CA ALA A 63 11.28 -4.84 -12.69
C ALA A 63 10.98 -5.37 -11.28
N VAL A 64 10.82 -4.48 -10.29
CA VAL A 64 10.47 -4.86 -8.92
C VAL A 64 9.09 -5.51 -8.85
N ALA A 65 8.09 -4.97 -9.56
CA ALA A 65 6.74 -5.51 -9.60
C ALA A 65 6.67 -6.90 -10.26
N LEU A 66 7.42 -7.12 -11.35
CA LEU A 66 7.48 -8.43 -12.03
C LEU A 66 8.11 -9.50 -11.13
N ILE A 67 9.24 -9.18 -10.46
CA ILE A 67 9.87 -10.12 -9.53
C ILE A 67 8.90 -10.45 -8.39
N PHE A 68 8.28 -9.44 -7.78
CA PHE A 68 7.26 -9.63 -6.74
C PHE A 68 6.11 -10.51 -7.24
N GLY A 69 5.52 -10.18 -8.40
CA GLY A 69 4.33 -10.85 -8.93
C GLY A 69 4.61 -12.31 -9.31
N ILE A 70 5.75 -12.60 -9.94
CA ILE A 70 6.16 -13.98 -10.28
C ILE A 70 6.35 -14.79 -8.99
N LEU A 71 7.06 -14.26 -8.03
CA LEU A 71 7.32 -14.96 -6.76
C LEU A 71 6.08 -15.08 -5.89
N ALA A 72 5.15 -14.13 -5.95
CA ALA A 72 3.91 -14.14 -5.17
C ALA A 72 2.93 -15.25 -5.61
N LEU A 73 3.05 -15.77 -6.83
CA LEU A 73 2.31 -16.94 -7.32
C LEU A 73 3.02 -18.27 -7.01
N GLN A 74 4.20 -18.22 -6.42
CA GLN A 74 4.97 -19.39 -6.00
C GLN A 74 4.80 -19.61 -4.49
N PHE A 75 5.47 -20.62 -3.97
CA PHE A 75 5.50 -20.92 -2.53
C PHE A 75 4.13 -21.28 -1.93
N PRO A 76 3.38 -22.29 -2.47
CA PRO A 76 2.16 -22.74 -1.84
C PRO A 76 2.44 -23.26 -0.42
N ASP A 77 1.53 -23.02 0.51
CA ASP A 77 1.54 -23.62 1.84
C ASP A 77 0.96 -25.04 1.84
N ALA A 78 0.77 -25.64 3.01
CA ALA A 78 0.18 -26.99 3.16
C ALA A 78 -1.28 -27.06 2.65
N HIS A 79 -1.96 -25.93 2.50
CA HIS A 79 -3.33 -25.81 1.99
C HIS A 79 -3.38 -25.36 0.53
N GLY A 80 -2.21 -25.19 -0.13
CA GLY A 80 -2.09 -24.72 -1.50
C GLY A 80 -2.20 -23.21 -1.66
N LEU A 81 -2.27 -22.43 -0.59
CA LEU A 81 -2.38 -20.97 -0.64
C LEU A 81 -1.02 -20.36 -0.98
N THR A 82 -1.00 -19.52 -2.01
CA THR A 82 0.14 -18.70 -2.42
C THR A 82 0.06 -17.28 -1.84
N PRO A 83 1.16 -16.51 -1.74
CA PRO A 83 1.14 -15.14 -1.25
C PRO A 83 0.16 -14.21 -1.97
N ALA A 84 -0.01 -14.35 -3.30
CA ALA A 84 -1.03 -13.66 -4.07
C ALA A 84 -2.03 -14.65 -4.68
N SER A 85 -3.26 -14.21 -4.97
CA SER A 85 -4.25 -14.90 -5.80
C SER A 85 -4.32 -14.26 -7.17
N THR A 86 -4.75 -15.02 -8.17
CA THR A 86 -5.10 -14.46 -9.48
C THR A 86 -6.51 -13.85 -9.51
N ASN A 87 -7.31 -14.08 -8.48
CA ASN A 87 -8.65 -13.52 -8.37
C ASN A 87 -8.60 -12.07 -7.86
N LEU A 88 -9.51 -11.25 -8.35
CA LEU A 88 -9.71 -9.90 -7.80
C LEU A 88 -10.40 -10.02 -6.43
N SER A 89 -9.98 -9.20 -5.46
CA SER A 89 -10.48 -9.28 -4.10
C SER A 89 -11.02 -7.95 -3.57
N PHE A 90 -12.08 -8.02 -2.79
CA PHE A 90 -12.56 -6.88 -2.00
C PHE A 90 -12.24 -7.08 -0.51
N VAL A 91 -12.87 -8.05 0.13
CA VAL A 91 -12.55 -8.55 1.49
C VAL A 91 -12.08 -9.99 1.40
N ARG A 92 -12.48 -10.67 0.34
CA ARG A 92 -12.18 -12.05 -0.07
C ARG A 92 -12.04 -12.06 -1.57
N ASP A 93 -11.45 -13.14 -2.10
CA ASP A 93 -11.39 -13.38 -3.53
C ASP A 93 -12.82 -13.51 -4.10
N PHE A 94 -13.05 -12.89 -5.26
CA PHE A 94 -14.27 -13.12 -6.02
C PHE A 94 -14.10 -14.37 -6.88
N ASP A 95 -14.88 -15.42 -6.63
CA ASP A 95 -14.83 -16.68 -7.40
C ASP A 95 -15.11 -16.50 -8.90
N THR A 96 -15.78 -15.40 -9.25
CA THR A 96 -16.19 -15.11 -10.65
C THR A 96 -15.21 -14.21 -11.39
N PHE A 97 -14.25 -13.58 -10.72
CA PHE A 97 -13.32 -12.61 -11.30
C PHE A 97 -11.87 -13.07 -11.19
N ASP A 98 -11.52 -14.10 -11.97
CA ASP A 98 -10.12 -14.45 -12.19
C ASP A 98 -9.50 -13.45 -13.18
N ILE A 99 -8.48 -12.72 -12.72
CA ILE A 99 -7.71 -11.76 -13.54
C ILE A 99 -6.86 -12.53 -14.56
N ALA A 100 -6.48 -13.77 -14.24
CA ALA A 100 -5.67 -14.62 -15.11
C ALA A 100 -6.50 -15.27 -16.23
N VAL A 101 -7.20 -14.47 -17.02
CA VAL A 101 -8.00 -14.94 -18.15
C VAL A 101 -7.16 -15.34 -19.37
N GLY A 102 -7.60 -16.31 -20.15
CA GLY A 102 -6.97 -16.71 -21.43
C GLY A 102 -5.96 -17.85 -21.34
N GLY A 103 -5.98 -18.63 -20.25
CA GLY A 103 -5.08 -19.78 -20.04
C GLY A 103 -3.78 -19.43 -19.32
N ALA A 104 -2.99 -20.44 -19.00
CA ALA A 104 -1.86 -20.29 -18.06
C ALA A 104 -0.86 -19.19 -18.42
N ILE A 105 -0.43 -19.06 -19.67
CA ILE A 105 0.59 -18.07 -20.07
C ILE A 105 -0.04 -16.68 -20.18
N ILE A 106 -1.13 -16.54 -20.94
CA ILE A 106 -1.80 -15.25 -21.15
C ILE A 106 -2.33 -14.73 -19.82
N GLY A 107 -2.96 -15.59 -19.01
CA GLY A 107 -3.47 -15.24 -17.70
C GLY A 107 -2.39 -14.72 -16.76
N THR A 108 -1.24 -15.40 -16.71
CA THR A 108 -0.10 -14.90 -15.92
C THR A 108 0.36 -13.52 -16.37
N ILE A 109 0.43 -13.26 -17.68
CA ILE A 109 0.81 -11.96 -18.23
C ILE A 109 -0.21 -10.89 -17.81
N VAL A 110 -1.51 -11.17 -17.95
CA VAL A 110 -2.59 -10.23 -17.56
C VAL A 110 -2.51 -9.91 -16.07
N PHE A 111 -2.32 -10.93 -15.21
CA PHE A 111 -2.14 -10.74 -13.79
C PHE A 111 -0.89 -9.91 -13.45
N LEU A 112 0.24 -10.17 -14.09
CA LEU A 112 1.46 -9.38 -13.87
C LEU A 112 1.30 -7.92 -14.31
N VAL A 113 0.58 -7.67 -15.40
CA VAL A 113 0.23 -6.30 -15.83
C VAL A 113 -0.67 -5.61 -14.79
N PHE A 114 -1.68 -6.31 -14.29
CA PHE A 114 -2.53 -5.80 -13.21
C PHE A 114 -1.72 -5.44 -11.96
N LEU A 115 -0.86 -6.34 -11.49
CA LEU A 115 0.00 -6.09 -10.34
C LEU A 115 0.95 -4.90 -10.56
N TYR A 116 1.55 -4.81 -11.75
CA TYR A 116 2.39 -3.66 -12.08
C TYR A 116 1.62 -2.34 -12.00
N LEU A 117 0.41 -2.29 -12.58
CA LEU A 117 -0.42 -1.09 -12.55
C LEU A 117 -0.82 -0.74 -11.11
N LEU A 118 -1.20 -1.73 -10.30
CA LEU A 118 -1.55 -1.56 -8.90
C LEU A 118 -0.36 -1.03 -8.09
N ILE A 119 0.80 -1.67 -8.20
CA ILE A 119 2.02 -1.26 -7.48
C ILE A 119 2.48 0.14 -7.93
N ALA A 120 2.47 0.40 -9.23
CA ALA A 120 2.81 1.72 -9.76
C ALA A 120 1.82 2.80 -9.31
N ALA A 121 0.51 2.48 -9.28
CA ALA A 121 -0.51 3.41 -8.81
C ALA A 121 -0.27 3.79 -7.34
N TRP A 122 -0.15 2.81 -6.43
CA TRP A 122 0.03 3.07 -5.01
C TRP A 122 1.37 3.73 -4.69
N SER A 123 2.48 3.29 -5.30
CA SER A 123 3.78 3.90 -5.05
C SER A 123 3.84 5.36 -5.50
N ASN A 124 3.25 5.69 -6.65
CA ASN A 124 3.17 7.07 -7.09
C ASN A 124 2.11 7.88 -6.33
N ALA A 125 1.01 7.28 -5.86
CA ALA A 125 -0.02 7.96 -5.09
C ALA A 125 0.52 8.45 -3.74
N VAL A 126 1.27 7.60 -3.01
CA VAL A 126 1.94 8.00 -1.78
C VAL A 126 3.00 9.08 -2.05
N ASN A 127 3.75 8.96 -3.14
CA ASN A 127 4.73 9.97 -3.54
C ASN A 127 4.08 11.33 -3.89
N LEU A 128 2.92 11.34 -4.56
CA LEU A 128 2.16 12.56 -4.83
C LEU A 128 1.59 13.20 -3.56
N THR A 129 1.32 12.41 -2.53
CA THR A 129 0.81 12.89 -1.24
C THR A 129 1.92 13.49 -0.36
N ASP A 130 3.20 13.22 -0.65
CA ASP A 130 4.36 13.74 0.08
C ASP A 130 4.69 15.20 -0.34
N GLY A 131 3.68 16.07 -0.28
CA GLY A 131 3.81 17.49 -0.67
C GLY A 131 3.75 18.47 0.50
N LEU A 132 3.29 18.05 1.69
CA LEU A 132 3.21 18.86 2.91
C LEU A 132 3.82 18.11 4.09
N ASP A 133 4.38 18.87 5.05
CA ASP A 133 5.02 18.33 6.25
C ASP A 133 4.09 17.38 7.03
N GLY A 134 4.46 16.11 7.11
CA GLY A 134 3.73 15.06 7.83
C GLY A 134 2.54 14.47 7.10
N LEU A 135 2.14 14.97 5.93
CA LEU A 135 0.92 14.51 5.25
C LEU A 135 1.04 13.04 4.85
N ALA A 136 2.05 12.66 4.08
CA ALA A 136 2.23 11.28 3.62
C ALA A 136 2.50 10.31 4.77
N ALA A 137 3.33 10.69 5.73
CA ALA A 137 3.64 9.84 6.89
C ALA A 137 2.41 9.58 7.77
N GLY A 138 1.62 10.61 8.07
CA GLY A 138 0.42 10.49 8.90
C GLY A 138 -0.68 9.70 8.22
N THR A 139 -0.96 9.97 6.94
CA THR A 139 -1.96 9.21 6.17
C THR A 139 -1.56 7.74 6.03
N THR A 140 -0.28 7.45 5.76
CA THR A 140 0.22 6.07 5.71
C THR A 140 0.11 5.39 7.08
N ALA A 141 0.37 6.08 8.18
CA ALA A 141 0.20 5.52 9.52
C ALA A 141 -1.23 5.02 9.76
N MET A 142 -2.26 5.77 9.35
CA MET A 142 -3.67 5.36 9.46
C MET A 142 -3.94 4.08 8.65
N VAL A 143 -3.44 4.02 7.42
CA VAL A 143 -3.57 2.85 6.55
C VAL A 143 -2.86 1.62 7.15
N MET A 144 -1.64 1.79 7.65
CA MET A 144 -0.90 0.69 8.29
C MET A 144 -1.59 0.19 9.56
N GLY A 145 -2.21 1.08 10.35
CA GLY A 145 -3.05 0.71 11.49
C GLY A 145 -4.22 -0.17 11.09
N ALA A 146 -4.94 0.19 10.02
CA ALA A 146 -6.02 -0.62 9.48
C ALA A 146 -5.52 -2.00 9.03
N TYR A 147 -4.41 -2.06 8.30
CA TYR A 147 -3.84 -3.35 7.86
C TYR A 147 -3.32 -4.22 8.99
N ALA A 148 -2.78 -3.63 10.06
CA ALA A 148 -2.41 -4.39 11.25
C ALA A 148 -3.62 -5.06 11.90
N LEU A 149 -4.76 -4.36 11.97
CA LEU A 149 -6.03 -4.90 12.47
C LEU A 149 -6.60 -5.99 11.54
N ILE A 150 -6.69 -5.71 10.22
CA ILE A 150 -7.21 -6.64 9.22
C ILE A 150 -6.39 -7.93 9.22
N SER A 151 -5.06 -7.84 9.10
CA SER A 151 -4.19 -9.02 9.05
C SER A 151 -4.22 -9.83 10.35
N PHE A 152 -4.29 -9.16 11.51
CA PHE A 152 -4.45 -9.85 12.79
C PHE A 152 -5.82 -10.55 12.91
N TRP A 153 -6.89 -9.94 12.38
CA TRP A 153 -8.21 -10.55 12.32
C TRP A 153 -8.22 -11.77 11.41
N GLN A 154 -7.60 -11.69 10.23
CA GLN A 154 -7.43 -12.81 9.31
C GLN A 154 -6.64 -13.94 9.94
N PHE A 155 -5.61 -13.66 10.73
CA PHE A 155 -4.87 -14.66 11.48
C PHE A 155 -5.75 -15.39 12.49
N ARG A 156 -6.55 -14.66 13.26
CA ARG A 156 -7.44 -15.23 14.27
C ARG A 156 -8.58 -16.07 13.67
N ASN A 157 -8.98 -15.78 12.45
CA ASN A 157 -10.08 -16.41 11.73
C ASN A 157 -9.61 -17.12 10.45
N SER A 158 -8.38 -17.66 10.46
CA SER A 158 -7.82 -18.38 9.30
C SER A 158 -8.52 -19.73 9.11
N CYS A 159 -8.88 -20.07 7.86
CA CYS A 159 -9.47 -21.37 7.50
C CYS A 159 -8.53 -22.55 7.80
N ALA A 160 -7.22 -22.31 7.79
CA ALA A 160 -6.21 -23.30 8.12
C ALA A 160 -6.24 -23.71 9.61
N VAL A 161 -6.67 -22.81 10.51
CA VAL A 161 -6.68 -23.03 11.97
C VAL A 161 -8.09 -23.34 12.48
N SER A 162 -9.09 -22.64 11.97
CA SER A 162 -10.49 -22.76 12.40
C SER A 162 -11.41 -22.69 11.17
N PRO A 163 -11.61 -23.83 10.48
CA PRO A 163 -12.51 -23.89 9.34
C PRO A 163 -13.96 -23.67 9.80
N ALA A 164 -14.45 -22.45 9.65
CA ALA A 164 -15.80 -22.03 10.00
C ALA A 164 -16.34 -21.08 8.94
N ALA A 165 -17.66 -20.85 8.93
CA ALA A 165 -18.25 -19.83 8.09
C ALA A 165 -17.55 -18.49 8.33
N GLY A 166 -17.18 -17.79 7.25
CA GLY A 166 -16.49 -16.51 7.34
C GLY A 166 -14.98 -16.57 7.63
N CYS A 167 -14.34 -17.75 7.64
CA CYS A 167 -12.88 -17.83 7.73
C CYS A 167 -12.18 -17.25 6.49
N TYR A 168 -10.89 -16.92 6.61
CA TYR A 168 -10.09 -16.29 5.56
C TYR A 168 -9.03 -17.24 5.00
N GLU A 169 -8.94 -17.31 3.67
CA GLU A 169 -7.92 -18.04 2.92
C GLU A 169 -6.75 -17.13 2.55
N VAL A 170 -6.06 -16.64 3.58
CA VAL A 170 -4.91 -15.76 3.43
C VAL A 170 -3.67 -16.45 3.98
N ARG A 171 -2.61 -16.45 3.19
CA ARG A 171 -1.32 -17.01 3.60
C ARG A 171 -0.57 -16.05 4.52
N ASP A 172 -0.03 -16.59 5.61
CA ASP A 172 0.88 -15.91 6.55
C ASP A 172 0.33 -14.61 7.18
N PRO A 173 -0.96 -14.51 7.58
CA PRO A 173 -1.56 -13.23 7.96
C PRO A 173 -0.96 -12.64 9.24
N LEU A 174 -0.39 -13.44 10.15
CA LEU A 174 0.30 -12.92 11.34
C LEU A 174 1.56 -12.14 10.97
N ASP A 175 2.35 -12.66 10.03
CA ASP A 175 3.59 -12.00 9.59
C ASP A 175 3.27 -10.70 8.84
N LEU A 176 2.17 -10.67 8.07
CA LEU A 176 1.64 -9.45 7.45
C LEU A 176 1.20 -8.42 8.50
N ALA A 177 0.57 -8.87 9.61
CA ALA A 177 0.20 -7.99 10.72
C ALA A 177 1.43 -7.36 11.39
N VAL A 178 2.49 -8.15 11.61
CA VAL A 178 3.77 -7.67 12.15
C VAL A 178 4.41 -6.64 11.20
N LEU A 179 4.37 -6.91 9.90
CA LEU A 179 4.93 -5.99 8.89
C LEU A 179 4.14 -4.67 8.83
N ALA A 180 2.81 -4.74 8.86
CA ALA A 180 1.95 -3.54 8.92
C ALA A 180 2.19 -2.74 10.20
N ALA A 181 2.31 -3.41 11.35
CA ALA A 181 2.63 -2.76 12.63
C ALA A 181 4.04 -2.13 12.62
N ALA A 182 5.02 -2.78 11.98
CA ALA A 182 6.36 -2.21 11.78
C ALA A 182 6.33 -0.97 10.88
N GLY A 183 5.50 -0.99 9.83
CA GLY A 183 5.23 0.17 8.97
C GLY A 183 4.58 1.32 9.75
N LEU A 184 3.54 1.02 10.56
CA LEU A 184 2.90 1.98 11.45
C LEU A 184 3.91 2.64 12.39
N GLY A 185 4.69 1.83 13.10
CA GLY A 185 5.71 2.34 14.03
C GLY A 185 6.78 3.17 13.32
N GLY A 186 7.19 2.77 12.11
CA GLY A 186 8.11 3.53 11.27
C GLY A 186 7.56 4.90 10.87
N CYS A 187 6.30 4.97 10.44
CA CYS A 187 5.62 6.21 10.10
C CYS A 187 5.48 7.14 11.33
N LEU A 188 5.08 6.60 12.49
CA LEU A 188 4.95 7.39 13.72
C LEU A 188 6.30 7.92 14.20
N GLY A 189 7.36 7.09 14.16
CA GLY A 189 8.71 7.52 14.52
C GLY A 189 9.26 8.59 13.58
N PHE A 190 9.02 8.45 12.28
CA PHE A 190 9.38 9.46 11.29
C PHE A 190 8.59 10.75 11.47
N LEU A 191 7.29 10.65 11.74
CA LEU A 191 6.39 11.78 11.93
C LEU A 191 6.81 12.68 13.10
N TRP A 192 7.46 12.13 14.13
CA TRP A 192 8.00 12.92 15.24
C TRP A 192 8.93 14.04 14.77
N TRP A 193 9.64 13.82 13.66
CA TRP A 193 10.57 14.80 13.08
C TRP A 193 10.05 15.46 11.80
N ASN A 194 9.06 14.85 11.15
CA ASN A 194 8.48 15.32 9.89
C ASN A 194 7.20 16.13 10.08
N ALA A 195 6.59 16.15 11.29
CA ALA A 195 5.45 17.04 11.58
C ALA A 195 5.89 18.52 11.49
N ALA A 196 5.00 19.37 10.99
CA ALA A 196 5.28 20.78 10.74
C ALA A 196 5.68 21.57 12.01
N PRO A 197 6.78 22.36 12.00
CA PRO A 197 7.73 22.52 10.90
C PRO A 197 8.71 21.34 10.81
N ALA A 198 8.78 20.68 9.65
CA ALA A 198 9.55 19.46 9.47
C ALA A 198 11.06 19.70 9.60
N LYS A 199 11.73 18.78 10.31
CA LYS A 199 13.19 18.74 10.46
C LYS A 199 13.85 17.75 9.50
N ILE A 200 13.08 16.79 8.99
CA ILE A 200 13.51 15.80 8.01
C ILE A 200 12.42 15.62 6.95
N PHE A 201 12.78 15.25 5.73
CA PHE A 201 11.89 15.03 4.62
C PHE A 201 11.96 13.58 4.16
N MET A 202 10.85 13.04 3.66
CA MET A 202 10.74 11.63 3.27
C MET A 202 11.44 11.35 1.94
N GLY A 203 11.27 12.22 0.95
CA GLY A 203 11.77 12.05 -0.41
C GLY A 203 11.16 10.85 -1.13
N ASP A 204 11.65 10.61 -2.35
CA ASP A 204 11.22 9.48 -3.18
C ASP A 204 11.59 8.13 -2.54
N THR A 205 12.66 8.10 -1.73
CA THR A 205 13.10 6.91 -0.99
C THR A 205 12.00 6.37 -0.07
N GLY A 206 11.44 7.23 0.76
CA GLY A 206 10.43 6.81 1.74
C GLY A 206 9.05 6.66 1.11
N SER A 207 8.64 7.60 0.28
CA SER A 207 7.29 7.61 -0.30
C SER A 207 7.04 6.43 -1.25
N LEU A 208 8.02 6.06 -2.11
CA LEU A 208 7.88 4.88 -2.96
C LEU A 208 7.92 3.58 -2.14
N ALA A 209 8.75 3.52 -1.08
CA ALA A 209 8.79 2.37 -0.17
C ALA A 209 7.44 2.16 0.53
N LEU A 210 6.86 3.21 1.09
CA LEU A 210 5.56 3.14 1.77
C LEU A 210 4.43 2.79 0.81
N GLY A 211 4.43 3.33 -0.41
CA GLY A 211 3.46 2.95 -1.44
C GLY A 211 3.60 1.48 -1.87
N GLY A 212 4.83 0.96 -1.92
CA GLY A 212 5.09 -0.46 -2.13
C GLY A 212 4.59 -1.34 -0.98
N LEU A 213 4.78 -0.90 0.27
CA LEU A 213 4.26 -1.60 1.45
C LEU A 213 2.72 -1.67 1.42
N VAL A 214 2.07 -0.56 1.09
CA VAL A 214 0.62 -0.46 0.94
C VAL A 214 0.12 -1.43 -0.15
N ALA A 215 0.72 -1.39 -1.34
CA ALA A 215 0.36 -2.28 -2.45
C ALA A 215 0.60 -3.75 -2.10
N GLY A 216 1.75 -4.07 -1.52
CA GLY A 216 2.10 -5.44 -1.14
C GLY A 216 1.12 -6.01 -0.11
N LEU A 217 0.77 -5.24 0.92
CA LEU A 217 -0.22 -5.65 1.91
C LEU A 217 -1.59 -5.87 1.27
N SER A 218 -2.08 -4.98 0.39
CA SER A 218 -3.39 -5.14 -0.24
C SER A 218 -3.50 -6.44 -1.05
N VAL A 219 -2.44 -6.80 -1.79
CA VAL A 219 -2.38 -8.03 -2.57
C VAL A 219 -2.33 -9.26 -1.67
N THR A 220 -1.44 -9.27 -0.69
CA THR A 220 -1.22 -10.46 0.15
C THR A 220 -2.33 -10.69 1.17
N THR A 221 -3.12 -9.66 1.52
CA THR A 221 -4.30 -9.79 2.39
C THR A 221 -5.62 -9.97 1.63
N ARG A 222 -5.60 -10.08 0.30
CA ARG A 222 -6.80 -10.20 -0.55
C ARG A 222 -7.77 -9.03 -0.37
N THR A 223 -7.27 -7.79 -0.46
CA THR A 223 -8.07 -6.58 -0.20
C THR A 223 -7.77 -5.45 -1.19
N GLU A 224 -7.45 -5.78 -2.45
CA GLU A 224 -7.03 -4.81 -3.47
C GLU A 224 -8.06 -3.70 -3.69
N LEU A 225 -9.35 -4.06 -3.75
CA LEU A 225 -10.42 -3.08 -3.92
C LEU A 225 -10.77 -2.35 -2.61
N LEU A 226 -10.71 -3.04 -1.47
CA LEU A 226 -10.95 -2.42 -0.16
C LEU A 226 -9.89 -1.36 0.14
N MET A 227 -8.68 -1.54 -0.36
CA MET A 227 -7.59 -0.57 -0.24
C MET A 227 -7.94 0.79 -0.84
N ILE A 228 -8.79 0.86 -1.87
CA ILE A 228 -9.28 2.11 -2.45
C ILE A 228 -10.03 2.94 -1.39
N ILE A 229 -10.76 2.27 -0.51
CA ILE A 229 -11.47 2.91 0.60
C ILE A 229 -10.50 3.26 1.73
N ILE A 230 -9.71 2.29 2.20
CA ILE A 230 -8.74 2.48 3.30
C ILE A 230 -7.75 3.61 2.97
N GLY A 231 -7.25 3.64 1.73
CA GLY A 231 -6.30 4.62 1.20
C GLY A 231 -6.94 5.77 0.44
N ALA A 232 -8.20 6.13 0.73
CA ALA A 232 -8.96 7.10 -0.06
C ALA A 232 -8.25 8.44 -0.27
N ILE A 233 -7.46 8.90 0.69
CA ILE A 233 -6.70 10.16 0.54
C ILE A 233 -5.69 10.03 -0.62
N PHE A 234 -4.94 8.94 -0.71
CA PHE A 234 -4.01 8.71 -1.81
C PHE A 234 -4.72 8.65 -3.17
N VAL A 235 -5.90 8.04 -3.19
CA VAL A 235 -6.75 7.99 -4.40
C VAL A 235 -7.21 9.39 -4.79
N ILE A 236 -7.73 10.18 -3.85
CA ILE A 236 -8.19 11.56 -4.09
C ILE A 236 -7.04 12.45 -4.61
N GLU A 237 -5.86 12.36 -4.00
CA GLU A 237 -4.67 13.08 -4.43
C GLU A 237 -4.31 12.73 -5.88
N THR A 238 -4.23 11.44 -6.21
CA THR A 238 -3.88 10.97 -7.55
C THR A 238 -4.95 11.35 -8.57
N VAL A 239 -6.23 11.13 -8.25
CA VAL A 239 -7.36 11.46 -9.14
C VAL A 239 -7.40 12.97 -9.42
N SER A 240 -7.10 13.82 -8.43
CA SER A 240 -7.01 15.27 -8.64
C SER A 240 -5.97 15.67 -9.68
N VAL A 241 -4.81 14.99 -9.68
CA VAL A 241 -3.76 15.20 -10.68
C VAL A 241 -4.21 14.72 -12.07
N VAL A 242 -4.84 13.54 -12.14
CA VAL A 242 -5.36 13.01 -13.41
C VAL A 242 -6.42 13.94 -14.01
N ILE A 243 -7.39 14.40 -13.21
CA ILE A 243 -8.41 15.37 -13.64
C ILE A 243 -7.74 16.65 -14.14
N GLN A 244 -6.79 17.19 -13.38
CA GLN A 244 -6.06 18.40 -13.77
C GLN A 244 -5.38 18.24 -15.11
N ILE A 245 -4.69 17.13 -15.36
CA ILE A 245 -4.00 16.86 -16.63
C ILE A 245 -4.98 16.75 -17.79
N ILE A 246 -6.08 15.98 -17.61
CA ILE A 246 -7.09 15.76 -18.65
C ILE A 246 -7.74 17.10 -19.03
N VAL A 247 -8.23 17.86 -18.04
CA VAL A 247 -8.92 19.12 -18.28
C VAL A 247 -7.96 20.16 -18.88
N PHE A 248 -6.73 20.25 -18.37
CA PHE A 248 -5.77 21.18 -18.91
C PHE A 248 -5.37 20.88 -20.36
N ARG A 249 -5.19 19.61 -20.70
CA ARG A 249 -4.89 19.19 -22.08
C ARG A 249 -6.05 19.42 -23.05
N SER A 250 -7.29 19.28 -22.58
CA SER A 250 -8.49 19.42 -23.43
C SER A 250 -8.97 20.88 -23.58
N THR A 251 -8.81 21.70 -22.53
CA THR A 251 -9.39 23.06 -22.48
C THR A 251 -8.38 24.20 -22.39
N GLY A 252 -7.11 23.89 -22.08
CA GLY A 252 -6.08 24.91 -21.75
C GLY A 252 -6.30 25.60 -20.40
N LYS A 253 -7.34 25.22 -19.62
CA LYS A 253 -7.68 25.83 -18.34
C LYS A 253 -7.42 24.85 -17.19
N ARG A 254 -7.05 25.39 -16.02
CA ARG A 254 -6.89 24.58 -14.81
C ARG A 254 -8.24 24.29 -14.19
N PHE A 255 -8.50 23.05 -13.77
CA PHE A 255 -9.69 22.65 -13.00
C PHE A 255 -9.53 23.04 -11.52
N PHE A 256 -8.42 22.62 -10.92
CA PHE A 256 -8.02 23.02 -9.58
C PHE A 256 -7.05 24.20 -9.65
N ARG A 257 -6.97 25.00 -8.60
CA ARG A 257 -5.94 26.07 -8.48
C ARG A 257 -4.53 25.49 -8.65
N MET A 258 -4.31 24.33 -8.02
CA MET A 258 -3.11 23.50 -8.15
C MET A 258 -3.48 22.05 -7.86
N ALA A 259 -2.75 21.08 -8.41
CA ALA A 259 -2.83 19.65 -8.11
C ALA A 259 -1.41 19.17 -7.74
N PRO A 260 -1.29 18.23 -6.80
CA PRO A 260 -2.35 17.48 -6.09
C PRO A 260 -3.26 18.37 -5.23
N ILE A 261 -4.42 17.80 -4.76
CA ILE A 261 -5.53 18.61 -4.20
C ILE A 261 -5.19 19.31 -2.88
N HIS A 262 -4.24 18.84 -2.08
CA HIS A 262 -3.79 19.53 -0.88
C HIS A 262 -3.30 20.95 -1.21
N HIS A 263 -2.58 21.14 -2.31
CA HIS A 263 -2.14 22.46 -2.77
C HIS A 263 -3.31 23.36 -3.24
N HIS A 264 -4.44 22.79 -3.66
CA HIS A 264 -5.62 23.58 -3.97
C HIS A 264 -6.15 24.33 -2.74
N PHE A 265 -6.18 23.65 -1.58
CA PHE A 265 -6.61 24.25 -0.32
C PHE A 265 -5.60 25.25 0.22
N GLU A 266 -4.30 24.96 0.14
CA GLU A 266 -3.22 25.88 0.48
C GLU A 266 -3.31 27.19 -0.31
N ASN A 267 -3.41 27.08 -1.64
CA ASN A 267 -3.63 28.22 -2.53
C ASN A 267 -5.00 28.86 -2.37
N GLY A 268 -5.90 28.21 -1.62
CA GLY A 268 -7.18 28.73 -1.15
C GLY A 268 -7.10 29.56 0.14
N GLY A 269 -5.89 29.64 0.75
CA GLY A 269 -5.64 30.40 1.97
C GLY A 269 -5.73 29.58 3.26
N TRP A 270 -5.81 28.24 3.18
CA TRP A 270 -5.73 27.41 4.38
C TRP A 270 -4.28 27.29 4.86
N ALA A 271 -4.06 27.37 6.16
CA ALA A 271 -2.75 27.06 6.74
C ALA A 271 -2.38 25.61 6.46
N GLU A 272 -1.12 25.33 6.17
CA GLU A 272 -0.59 24.01 5.89
C GLU A 272 -0.98 22.99 6.97
N THR A 273 -0.77 23.32 8.24
CA THR A 273 -1.15 22.47 9.37
C THR A 273 -2.65 22.15 9.42
N ALA A 274 -3.51 23.09 8.98
CA ALA A 274 -4.95 22.86 8.92
C ALA A 274 -5.31 21.90 7.78
N VAL A 275 -4.63 21.98 6.63
CA VAL A 275 -4.78 21.02 5.52
C VAL A 275 -4.37 19.63 6.01
N VAL A 276 -3.16 19.49 6.54
CA VAL A 276 -2.61 18.21 7.01
C VAL A 276 -3.51 17.57 8.06
N THR A 277 -3.93 18.30 9.10
CA THR A 277 -4.80 17.77 10.15
C THR A 277 -6.14 17.28 9.60
N ARG A 278 -6.77 18.03 8.69
CA ARG A 278 -8.04 17.62 8.08
C ARG A 278 -7.90 16.41 7.19
N PHE A 279 -6.81 16.29 6.45
CA PHE A 279 -6.52 15.12 5.63
C PHE A 279 -6.23 13.88 6.48
N TRP A 280 -5.56 14.05 7.63
CA TRP A 280 -5.41 12.95 8.61
C TRP A 280 -6.77 12.48 9.15
N LEU A 281 -7.67 13.41 9.50
CA LEU A 281 -9.01 13.05 9.97
C LEU A 281 -9.79 12.28 8.89
N LEU A 282 -9.75 12.76 7.64
CA LEU A 282 -10.38 12.06 6.52
C LEU A 282 -9.74 10.68 6.28
N SER A 283 -8.41 10.58 6.37
CA SER A 283 -7.71 9.30 6.25
C SER A 283 -8.09 8.33 7.37
N ALA A 284 -8.17 8.81 8.62
CA ALA A 284 -8.62 8.00 9.75
C ALA A 284 -10.07 7.52 9.55
N MET A 285 -10.97 8.39 9.12
CA MET A 285 -12.37 8.02 8.83
C MET A 285 -12.45 6.97 7.72
N ALA A 286 -11.67 7.12 6.64
CA ALA A 286 -11.61 6.17 5.54
C ALA A 286 -11.04 4.82 5.98
N ALA A 287 -9.97 4.83 6.76
CA ALA A 287 -9.36 3.62 7.33
C ALA A 287 -10.34 2.88 8.25
N ILE A 288 -11.04 3.61 9.14
CA ILE A 288 -12.08 3.05 10.02
C ILE A 288 -13.23 2.47 9.18
N ALA A 289 -13.72 3.20 8.17
CA ALA A 289 -14.77 2.71 7.28
C ALA A 289 -14.37 1.41 6.58
N GLY A 290 -13.12 1.32 6.08
CA GLY A 290 -12.59 0.10 5.48
C GLY A 290 -12.55 -1.08 6.48
N VAL A 291 -12.09 -0.85 7.70
CA VAL A 291 -12.10 -1.88 8.78
C VAL A 291 -13.53 -2.28 9.14
N CYS A 292 -14.46 -1.33 9.22
CA CYS A 292 -15.87 -1.62 9.48
C CYS A 292 -16.51 -2.47 8.38
N ILE A 293 -16.21 -2.16 7.10
CA ILE A 293 -16.68 -2.95 5.95
C ILE A 293 -16.11 -4.37 6.03
N PHE A 294 -14.80 -4.49 6.28
CA PHE A 294 -14.12 -5.77 6.43
C PHE A 294 -14.73 -6.63 7.55
N TYR A 295 -14.99 -6.03 8.71
CA TYR A 295 -15.59 -6.70 9.85
C TYR A 295 -17.08 -7.02 9.60
N GLY A 296 -17.81 -6.13 8.93
CA GLY A 296 -19.21 -6.33 8.56
C GLY A 296 -19.41 -7.51 7.62
N ASP A 297 -18.50 -7.71 6.65
CA ASP A 297 -18.48 -8.90 5.79
C ASP A 297 -18.34 -10.18 6.62
N TRP A 298 -17.43 -10.22 7.57
CA TRP A 298 -17.25 -11.35 8.47
C TRP A 298 -18.51 -11.62 9.30
N LEU A 299 -19.12 -10.57 9.89
CA LEU A 299 -20.36 -10.73 10.66
C LEU A 299 -21.50 -11.32 9.82
N SER A 300 -21.63 -10.88 8.57
CA SER A 300 -22.66 -11.43 7.66
C SER A 300 -22.40 -12.89 7.33
N ALA A 301 -21.14 -13.29 7.16
CA ALA A 301 -20.75 -14.66 6.84
C ALA A 301 -20.97 -15.62 8.02
N VAL A 302 -20.81 -15.16 9.27
CA VAL A 302 -21.07 -16.01 10.47
C VAL A 302 -22.52 -16.03 10.93
N GLY A 303 -23.43 -15.36 10.20
CA GLY A 303 -24.87 -15.43 10.47
C GLY A 303 -25.36 -14.44 11.53
N PHE A 304 -24.60 -13.39 11.87
CA PHE A 304 -25.07 -12.28 12.71
C PHE A 304 -25.99 -11.29 11.96
N SER A 305 -26.55 -11.68 10.80
CA SER A 305 -27.64 -10.93 10.16
C SER A 305 -28.95 -11.29 10.89
N SER A 306 -29.33 -10.44 11.84
CA SER A 306 -30.69 -10.49 12.46
C SER A 306 -31.78 -10.26 11.46
#